data_88f2acc1195b73621374de2ff88e8445
#
_entry.id   88f2acc1195b73621374de2ff88e8445
#
_cell.length_a   1.000
_cell.length_b   1.000
_cell.length_c   1.000
_cell.angle_alpha   90.00
_cell.angle_beta   90.00
_cell.angle_gamma   90.00
#
_symmetry.space_group_name_H-M   'P 1'
#
loop_
_entity.id
_entity.type
_entity.pdbx_description
1 polymer ?
#
loop_
_entity_poly.entity_id
_entity_poly.type
_entity_poly.pdbx_seq_one_letter_code
_entity_poly.pdbx_strand_id
1 'polypeptide(L)'
;MPPFDDVCVLVPTYNEAETIGDVVAEFRDAGFDDVLVVDGGSDDDTPAVAEAEGARVVSQSGSGKGQAVREAVREHVACDYVLMLDGDATYSVDDAEEMLDPLLAGDAEHVIGNRFADLREGAMTRFNQFGNRLINRGFALVHGENVTDILSGYRAFTRESFLKMTLSADGFGIETEMAVECAKRGIDTAVVPITYHPRPSGSDTNLRPVRDGGIIFLELYRRAKTNNPLFYFGSLGVLSTVSGLGIAAYVLVEWLTRGISHEVMAVVSGFGIIVGVQLLMFGVLADLVLTLHRDT
;
A
#
# COMPACT_ATOMS: atom_id res chain seq x y z
N MET A 1 -13.37 -15.04 -24.80
CA MET A 1 -13.35 -14.06 -23.70
C MET A 1 -14.71 -14.10 -23.04
N PRO A 2 -14.81 -14.23 -21.74
CA PRO A 2 -16.07 -13.96 -21.06
C PRO A 2 -16.42 -12.48 -21.32
N PRO A 3 -17.69 -12.13 -21.48
CA PRO A 3 -18.09 -10.74 -21.53
C PRO A 3 -17.74 -10.12 -20.16
N PHE A 4 -16.97 -9.00 -20.18
CA PHE A 4 -16.65 -8.24 -18.99
C PHE A 4 -17.82 -7.30 -18.59
N ASP A 5 -19.07 -7.71 -18.88
CA ASP A 5 -20.29 -6.91 -18.73
C ASP A 5 -20.54 -6.47 -17.28
N ASP A 6 -19.97 -7.19 -16.30
CA ASP A 6 -20.12 -6.93 -14.88
C ASP A 6 -18.82 -6.43 -14.21
N VAL A 7 -17.90 -5.91 -15.03
CA VAL A 7 -16.62 -5.35 -14.58
C VAL A 7 -16.59 -3.86 -14.87
N CYS A 8 -16.35 -3.05 -13.84
CA CYS A 8 -16.03 -1.63 -13.97
C CYS A 8 -14.51 -1.44 -13.91
N VAL A 9 -13.93 -0.87 -14.95
CA VAL A 9 -12.53 -0.40 -14.95
C VAL A 9 -12.49 0.97 -14.27
N LEU A 10 -11.88 1.06 -13.10
CA LEU A 10 -11.81 2.26 -12.28
C LEU A 10 -10.43 2.92 -12.40
N VAL A 11 -10.41 4.14 -12.91
CA VAL A 11 -9.17 4.90 -13.16
C VAL A 11 -9.20 6.24 -12.41
N PRO A 12 -8.68 6.33 -11.18
CA PRO A 12 -8.49 7.61 -10.51
C PRO A 12 -7.35 8.38 -11.19
N THR A 13 -7.61 9.65 -11.57
CA THR A 13 -6.67 10.48 -12.35
C THR A 13 -6.49 11.87 -11.75
N TYR A 14 -5.31 12.46 -12.00
CA TYR A 14 -5.04 13.86 -11.73
C TYR A 14 -3.90 14.36 -12.62
N ASN A 15 -4.20 15.25 -13.58
CA ASN A 15 -3.24 15.79 -14.55
C ASN A 15 -2.51 14.69 -15.36
N GLU A 16 -3.29 13.85 -16.02
CA GLU A 16 -2.81 12.73 -16.86
C GLU A 16 -3.33 12.86 -18.31
N ALA A 17 -3.53 14.09 -18.83
CA ALA A 17 -4.06 14.31 -20.18
C ALA A 17 -3.23 13.65 -21.29
N GLU A 18 -1.92 13.45 -21.07
CA GLU A 18 -1.01 12.82 -22.05
C GLU A 18 -1.20 11.31 -22.16
N THR A 19 -1.77 10.65 -21.15
CA THR A 19 -1.81 9.17 -21.07
C THR A 19 -3.22 8.60 -20.95
N ILE A 20 -4.15 9.35 -20.36
CA ILE A 20 -5.49 8.84 -20.05
C ILE A 20 -6.28 8.40 -21.28
N GLY A 21 -6.09 9.08 -22.41
CA GLY A 21 -6.75 8.71 -23.67
C GLY A 21 -6.36 7.30 -24.14
N ASP A 22 -5.07 7.02 -24.17
CA ASP A 22 -4.55 5.71 -24.57
C ASP A 22 -5.04 4.62 -23.61
N VAL A 23 -5.00 4.87 -22.28
CA VAL A 23 -5.48 3.94 -21.27
C VAL A 23 -6.97 3.62 -21.48
N VAL A 24 -7.82 4.63 -21.68
CA VAL A 24 -9.26 4.40 -21.89
C VAL A 24 -9.50 3.62 -23.19
N ALA A 25 -8.84 4.02 -24.30
CA ALA A 25 -9.00 3.38 -25.58
C ALA A 25 -8.59 1.90 -25.54
N GLU A 26 -7.45 1.56 -24.91
CA GLU A 26 -6.97 0.18 -24.78
C GLU A 26 -7.98 -0.71 -24.04
N PHE A 27 -8.54 -0.26 -22.92
CA PHE A 27 -9.55 -1.03 -22.18
C PHE A 27 -10.88 -1.14 -22.93
N ARG A 28 -11.31 -0.08 -23.62
CA ARG A 28 -12.50 -0.11 -24.49
C ARG A 28 -12.33 -1.10 -25.65
N ASP A 29 -11.18 -1.09 -26.31
CA ASP A 29 -10.85 -2.00 -27.41
C ASP A 29 -10.73 -3.46 -26.94
N ALA A 30 -10.31 -3.69 -25.70
CA ALA A 30 -10.30 -5.01 -25.07
C ALA A 30 -11.70 -5.52 -24.66
N GLY A 31 -12.75 -4.71 -24.80
CA GLY A 31 -14.13 -5.11 -24.57
C GLY A 31 -14.69 -4.81 -23.17
N PHE A 32 -14.07 -3.87 -22.45
CA PHE A 32 -14.63 -3.36 -21.21
C PHE A 32 -15.61 -2.22 -21.50
N ASP A 33 -16.90 -2.47 -21.23
CA ASP A 33 -17.97 -1.50 -21.53
C ASP A 33 -18.10 -0.37 -20.49
N ASP A 34 -17.73 -0.59 -19.23
CA ASP A 34 -17.76 0.44 -18.18
C ASP A 34 -16.34 0.83 -17.75
N VAL A 35 -15.79 1.88 -18.38
CA VAL A 35 -14.55 2.54 -17.95
C VAL A 35 -14.92 3.83 -17.22
N LEU A 36 -14.71 3.84 -15.90
CA LEU A 36 -14.99 4.96 -15.01
C LEU A 36 -13.70 5.71 -14.68
N VAL A 37 -13.56 6.92 -15.16
CA VAL A 37 -12.49 7.84 -14.81
C VAL A 37 -12.96 8.76 -13.69
N VAL A 38 -12.21 8.81 -12.57
CA VAL A 38 -12.51 9.69 -11.45
C VAL A 38 -11.45 10.77 -11.38
N ASP A 39 -11.85 11.96 -11.79
CA ASP A 39 -10.96 13.12 -11.87
C ASP A 39 -10.75 13.80 -10.52
N GLY A 40 -9.50 13.97 -10.15
CA GLY A 40 -9.06 14.59 -8.90
C GLY A 40 -9.08 16.13 -8.90
N GLY A 41 -9.76 16.76 -9.85
CA GLY A 41 -9.76 18.21 -10.07
C GLY A 41 -8.54 18.64 -10.90
N SER A 42 -8.32 17.96 -12.04
CA SER A 42 -7.23 18.28 -12.98
C SER A 42 -7.33 19.71 -13.50
N ASP A 43 -6.18 20.34 -13.67
CA ASP A 43 -6.04 21.68 -14.25
C ASP A 43 -5.76 21.62 -15.78
N ASP A 44 -5.61 20.40 -16.33
CA ASP A 44 -5.38 20.10 -17.75
C ASP A 44 -6.62 19.49 -18.42
N ASP A 45 -6.48 19.03 -19.67
CA ASP A 45 -7.56 18.46 -20.47
C ASP A 45 -7.89 16.98 -20.11
N THR A 46 -7.38 16.44 -19.00
CA THR A 46 -7.61 15.04 -18.59
C THR A 46 -9.06 14.57 -18.69
N PRO A 47 -10.08 15.30 -18.11
CA PRO A 47 -11.46 14.86 -18.20
C PRO A 47 -11.98 14.81 -19.65
N ALA A 48 -11.66 15.85 -20.43
CA ALA A 48 -12.14 15.96 -21.81
C ALA A 48 -11.53 14.87 -22.72
N VAL A 49 -10.25 14.53 -22.53
CA VAL A 49 -9.57 13.46 -23.26
C VAL A 49 -10.19 12.11 -22.91
N ALA A 50 -10.42 11.83 -21.64
CA ALA A 50 -11.05 10.57 -21.21
C ALA A 50 -12.49 10.42 -21.76
N GLU A 51 -13.30 11.48 -21.74
CA GLU A 51 -14.66 11.48 -22.30
C GLU A 51 -14.63 11.24 -23.83
N ALA A 52 -13.67 11.83 -24.55
CA ALA A 52 -13.55 11.67 -25.99
C ALA A 52 -13.28 10.22 -26.40
N GLU A 53 -12.56 9.44 -25.58
CA GLU A 53 -12.29 8.00 -25.78
C GLU A 53 -13.40 7.09 -25.21
N GLY A 54 -14.50 7.67 -24.71
CA GLY A 54 -15.70 6.95 -24.31
C GLY A 54 -15.72 6.50 -22.85
N ALA A 55 -14.88 7.06 -21.98
CA ALA A 55 -14.99 6.84 -20.55
C ALA A 55 -16.18 7.60 -19.96
N ARG A 56 -16.73 7.05 -18.90
CA ARG A 56 -17.63 7.76 -18.00
C ARG A 56 -16.80 8.53 -16.97
N VAL A 57 -16.82 9.86 -17.07
CA VAL A 57 -16.00 10.73 -16.21
C VAL A 57 -16.84 11.32 -15.08
N VAL A 58 -16.30 11.27 -13.86
CA VAL A 58 -16.85 11.92 -12.67
C VAL A 58 -15.78 12.71 -11.94
N SER A 59 -16.11 13.89 -11.45
CA SER A 59 -15.20 14.66 -10.60
C SER A 59 -15.42 14.29 -9.14
N GLN A 60 -14.34 13.99 -8.42
CA GLN A 60 -14.43 13.69 -6.98
C GLN A 60 -14.89 14.92 -6.17
N SER A 61 -15.59 14.69 -5.06
CA SER A 61 -16.07 15.77 -4.20
C SER A 61 -14.99 16.36 -3.28
N GLY A 62 -13.89 15.64 -3.08
CA GLY A 62 -12.80 16.01 -2.19
C GLY A 62 -11.45 16.09 -2.88
N SER A 63 -10.42 15.49 -2.30
CA SER A 63 -9.08 15.48 -2.88
C SER A 63 -8.29 14.21 -2.51
N GLY A 64 -7.45 13.78 -3.44
CA GLY A 64 -6.53 12.66 -3.28
C GLY A 64 -7.12 11.32 -3.75
N LYS A 65 -6.22 10.44 -4.23
CA LYS A 65 -6.54 9.16 -4.85
C LYS A 65 -7.45 8.27 -3.98
N GLY A 66 -7.16 8.19 -2.68
CA GLY A 66 -7.93 7.34 -1.78
C GLY A 66 -9.37 7.80 -1.61
N GLN A 67 -9.59 9.11 -1.56
CA GLN A 67 -10.95 9.67 -1.51
C GLN A 67 -11.68 9.39 -2.83
N ALA A 68 -11.03 9.60 -3.98
CA ALA A 68 -11.59 9.31 -5.30
C ALA A 68 -12.05 7.84 -5.42
N VAL A 69 -11.21 6.89 -5.02
CA VAL A 69 -11.53 5.45 -5.06
C VAL A 69 -12.71 5.11 -4.15
N ARG A 70 -12.72 5.62 -2.91
CA ARG A 70 -13.82 5.35 -1.97
C ARG A 70 -15.16 5.91 -2.45
N GLU A 71 -15.16 7.13 -2.98
CA GLU A 71 -16.35 7.78 -3.53
C GLU A 71 -16.85 7.01 -4.76
N ALA A 72 -15.95 6.71 -5.70
CA ALA A 72 -16.29 5.98 -6.91
C ALA A 72 -16.98 4.64 -6.62
N VAL A 73 -16.37 3.79 -5.78
CA VAL A 73 -16.92 2.45 -5.50
C VAL A 73 -18.24 2.52 -4.74
N ARG A 74 -18.45 3.52 -3.90
CA ARG A 74 -19.70 3.67 -3.13
C ARG A 74 -20.84 4.26 -3.95
N GLU A 75 -20.54 5.24 -4.80
CA GLU A 75 -21.56 6.10 -5.40
C GLU A 75 -21.71 5.91 -6.91
N HIS A 76 -20.65 5.45 -7.60
CA HIS A 76 -20.61 5.43 -9.05
C HIS A 76 -20.45 4.05 -9.67
N VAL A 77 -19.89 3.07 -8.95
CA VAL A 77 -19.75 1.68 -9.44
C VAL A 77 -21.03 0.90 -9.16
N ALA A 78 -21.62 0.31 -10.22
CA ALA A 78 -22.78 -0.57 -10.12
C ALA A 78 -22.42 -2.05 -10.30
N CYS A 79 -21.31 -2.34 -10.98
CA CYS A 79 -20.83 -3.68 -11.28
C CYS A 79 -20.38 -4.44 -10.02
N ASP A 80 -20.41 -5.77 -10.06
CA ASP A 80 -19.96 -6.62 -8.96
C ASP A 80 -18.44 -6.68 -8.85
N TYR A 81 -17.72 -6.50 -9.96
CA TYR A 81 -16.26 -6.54 -10.03
C TYR A 81 -15.69 -5.19 -10.43
N VAL A 82 -14.56 -4.85 -9.82
CA VAL A 82 -13.82 -3.61 -10.09
C VAL A 82 -12.40 -3.97 -10.45
N LEU A 83 -11.93 -3.48 -11.60
CA LEU A 83 -10.53 -3.51 -12.02
C LEU A 83 -9.97 -2.09 -11.90
N MET A 84 -9.16 -1.83 -10.90
CA MET A 84 -8.59 -0.50 -10.60
C MET A 84 -7.15 -0.41 -11.09
N LEU A 85 -6.82 0.69 -11.76
CA LEU A 85 -5.45 1.00 -12.18
C LEU A 85 -5.21 2.52 -12.25
N ASP A 86 -3.94 2.92 -12.38
CA ASP A 86 -3.57 4.34 -12.55
C ASP A 86 -3.70 4.78 -14.01
N GLY A 87 -4.01 6.07 -14.24
CA GLY A 87 -4.18 6.64 -15.58
C GLY A 87 -2.87 6.99 -16.31
N ASP A 88 -1.72 6.53 -15.81
CA ASP A 88 -0.37 6.93 -16.24
C ASP A 88 0.27 5.99 -17.28
N ALA A 89 -0.51 5.08 -17.86
CA ALA A 89 -0.10 4.09 -18.86
C ALA A 89 1.08 3.18 -18.42
N THR A 90 1.23 2.94 -17.11
CA THR A 90 2.27 2.04 -16.60
C THR A 90 1.81 0.60 -16.47
N TYR A 91 0.50 0.33 -16.51
CA TYR A 91 -0.11 -1.00 -16.46
C TYR A 91 -0.64 -1.41 -17.83
N SER A 92 -0.50 -2.71 -18.15
CA SER A 92 -0.96 -3.26 -19.42
C SER A 92 -2.39 -3.79 -19.33
N VAL A 93 -3.18 -3.54 -20.35
CA VAL A 93 -4.49 -4.17 -20.55
C VAL A 93 -4.36 -5.69 -20.78
N ASP A 94 -3.22 -6.15 -21.30
CA ASP A 94 -2.98 -7.59 -21.53
C ASP A 94 -3.01 -8.42 -20.25
N ASP A 95 -2.72 -7.80 -19.10
CA ASP A 95 -2.75 -8.46 -17.80
C ASP A 95 -4.17 -8.49 -17.19
N ALA A 96 -5.16 -7.81 -17.78
CA ALA A 96 -6.49 -7.63 -17.20
C ALA A 96 -7.25 -8.96 -17.00
N GLU A 97 -7.17 -9.89 -17.94
CA GLU A 97 -7.80 -11.20 -17.84
C GLU A 97 -7.21 -11.99 -16.66
N GLU A 98 -5.87 -12.06 -16.54
CA GLU A 98 -5.21 -12.73 -15.44
C GLU A 98 -5.53 -12.10 -14.07
N MET A 99 -5.70 -10.77 -14.03
CA MET A 99 -6.11 -10.05 -12.82
C MET A 99 -7.54 -10.37 -12.39
N LEU A 100 -8.44 -10.64 -13.34
CA LEU A 100 -9.85 -10.93 -13.07
C LEU A 100 -10.12 -12.42 -12.81
N ASP A 101 -9.33 -13.31 -13.37
CA ASP A 101 -9.52 -14.76 -13.28
C ASP A 101 -9.78 -15.28 -11.84
N PRO A 102 -8.98 -14.91 -10.81
CA PRO A 102 -9.22 -15.39 -9.45
C PRO A 102 -10.56 -14.92 -8.85
N LEU A 103 -11.02 -13.72 -9.25
CA LEU A 103 -12.33 -13.19 -8.80
C LEU A 103 -13.47 -13.93 -9.48
N LEU A 104 -13.39 -14.11 -10.81
CA LEU A 104 -14.42 -14.75 -11.59
C LEU A 104 -14.54 -16.25 -11.29
N ALA A 105 -13.44 -16.90 -10.91
CA ALA A 105 -13.42 -18.27 -10.41
C ALA A 105 -13.96 -18.40 -8.97
N GLY A 106 -14.08 -17.30 -8.23
CA GLY A 106 -14.48 -17.31 -6.82
C GLY A 106 -13.35 -17.76 -5.86
N ASP A 107 -12.09 -17.79 -6.34
CA ASP A 107 -10.93 -18.20 -5.57
C ASP A 107 -10.36 -17.05 -4.72
N ALA A 108 -10.72 -15.81 -5.04
CA ALA A 108 -10.34 -14.61 -4.29
C ALA A 108 -11.45 -13.55 -4.33
N GLU A 109 -11.46 -12.67 -3.33
CA GLU A 109 -12.29 -11.46 -3.28
C GLU A 109 -11.47 -10.19 -3.59
N HIS A 110 -10.13 -10.28 -3.54
CA HIS A 110 -9.20 -9.20 -3.81
C HIS A 110 -7.96 -9.74 -4.53
N VAL A 111 -7.51 -9.04 -5.58
CA VAL A 111 -6.33 -9.40 -6.38
C VAL A 111 -5.38 -8.23 -6.44
N ILE A 112 -4.10 -8.51 -6.29
CA ILE A 112 -3.01 -7.53 -6.32
C ILE A 112 -2.06 -7.88 -7.44
N GLY A 113 -1.85 -6.96 -8.38
CA GLY A 113 -0.87 -7.10 -9.45
C GLY A 113 0.55 -6.90 -8.92
N ASN A 114 1.41 -7.91 -9.08
CA ASN A 114 2.81 -7.86 -8.67
C ASN A 114 3.70 -7.28 -9.77
N ARG A 115 4.07 -6.00 -9.64
CA ARG A 115 4.93 -5.28 -10.59
C ARG A 115 6.36 -5.80 -10.65
N PHE A 116 6.81 -6.52 -9.62
CA PHE A 116 8.18 -7.07 -9.58
C PHE A 116 8.34 -8.36 -10.38
N ALA A 117 7.25 -8.93 -10.89
CA ALA A 117 7.29 -10.14 -11.71
C ALA A 117 7.87 -9.87 -13.11
N ASP A 118 7.43 -8.79 -13.76
CA ASP A 118 7.95 -8.31 -15.04
C ASP A 118 8.13 -6.80 -15.05
N LEU A 119 9.19 -6.35 -14.37
CA LEU A 119 9.54 -4.93 -14.26
C LEU A 119 10.39 -4.51 -15.45
N ARG A 120 9.80 -3.74 -16.37
CA ARG A 120 10.49 -3.23 -17.55
C ARG A 120 11.60 -2.24 -17.20
N GLU A 121 12.62 -2.16 -18.05
CA GLU A 121 13.75 -1.27 -17.84
C GLU A 121 13.29 0.21 -17.78
N GLY A 122 13.72 0.92 -16.74
CA GLY A 122 13.33 2.32 -16.51
C GLY A 122 12.00 2.53 -15.79
N ALA A 123 11.15 1.50 -15.59
CA ALA A 123 9.84 1.63 -14.97
C ALA A 123 9.91 2.02 -13.48
N MET A 124 10.95 1.60 -12.78
CA MET A 124 11.10 1.93 -11.36
C MET A 124 12.57 2.14 -10.98
N THR A 125 12.87 3.23 -10.27
CA THR A 125 14.24 3.48 -9.77
C THR A 125 14.66 2.43 -8.74
N ARG A 126 15.97 2.16 -8.62
CA ARG A 126 16.51 1.22 -7.61
C ARG A 126 16.14 1.64 -6.18
N PHE A 127 16.05 2.94 -5.94
CA PHE A 127 15.64 3.48 -4.63
C PHE A 127 14.18 3.12 -4.33
N ASN A 128 13.28 3.32 -5.30
CA ASN A 128 11.86 2.94 -5.14
C ASN A 128 11.69 1.43 -4.98
N GLN A 129 12.43 0.61 -5.74
CA GLN A 129 12.42 -0.85 -5.57
C GLN A 129 12.84 -1.28 -4.16
N PHE A 130 13.89 -0.64 -3.62
CA PHE A 130 14.34 -0.92 -2.25
C PHE A 130 13.28 -0.51 -1.22
N GLY A 131 12.71 0.68 -1.37
CA GLY A 131 11.64 1.18 -0.50
C GLY A 131 10.41 0.27 -0.50
N ASN A 132 9.94 -0.13 -1.69
CA ASN A 132 8.82 -1.06 -1.83
C ASN A 132 9.11 -2.41 -1.15
N ARG A 133 10.30 -2.98 -1.35
CA ARG A 133 10.69 -4.26 -0.69
C ARG A 133 10.72 -4.14 0.83
N LEU A 134 11.17 -2.99 1.35
CA LEU A 134 11.19 -2.74 2.79
C LEU A 134 9.77 -2.67 3.37
N ILE A 135 8.87 -1.96 2.68
CA ILE A 135 7.45 -1.82 3.07
C ILE A 135 6.75 -3.19 3.01
N ASN A 136 6.94 -3.96 1.93
CA ASN A 136 6.37 -5.31 1.80
C ASN A 136 6.86 -6.25 2.91
N ARG A 137 8.16 -6.22 3.27
CA ARG A 137 8.69 -6.99 4.40
C ARG A 137 8.09 -6.53 5.73
N GLY A 138 7.95 -5.22 5.93
CA GLY A 138 7.29 -4.67 7.11
C GLY A 138 5.85 -5.15 7.24
N PHE A 139 5.10 -5.15 6.14
CA PHE A 139 3.75 -5.67 6.09
C PHE A 139 3.69 -7.17 6.45
N ALA A 140 4.54 -7.98 5.84
CA ALA A 140 4.61 -9.42 6.13
C ALA A 140 4.93 -9.71 7.61
N LEU A 141 5.85 -8.94 8.22
CA LEU A 141 6.18 -9.06 9.64
C LEU A 141 5.02 -8.67 10.57
N VAL A 142 4.22 -7.67 10.17
CA VAL A 142 3.12 -7.16 11.00
C VAL A 142 1.86 -8.01 10.86
N HIS A 143 1.56 -8.49 9.65
CA HIS A 143 0.29 -9.17 9.35
C HIS A 143 0.42 -10.69 9.15
N GLY A 144 1.64 -11.22 9.03
CA GLY A 144 1.88 -12.65 8.81
C GLY A 144 1.58 -13.13 7.39
N GLU A 145 1.19 -12.23 6.50
CA GLU A 145 0.85 -12.53 5.12
C GLU A 145 1.96 -12.07 4.17
N ASN A 146 2.35 -12.92 3.25
CA ASN A 146 3.39 -12.62 2.27
C ASN A 146 2.79 -12.04 0.99
N VAL A 147 2.27 -10.83 1.07
CA VAL A 147 1.85 -10.07 -0.11
C VAL A 147 3.07 -9.38 -0.72
N THR A 148 3.37 -9.68 -2.00
CA THR A 148 4.63 -9.28 -2.63
C THR A 148 4.70 -7.84 -3.09
N ASP A 149 3.55 -7.16 -3.33
CA ASP A 149 3.51 -5.76 -3.80
C ASP A 149 2.27 -5.00 -3.29
N ILE A 150 2.24 -4.67 -1.99
CA ILE A 150 1.12 -3.96 -1.37
C ILE A 150 0.93 -2.52 -1.87
N LEU A 151 1.91 -1.97 -2.59
CA LEU A 151 1.87 -0.60 -3.13
C LEU A 151 1.43 -0.57 -4.60
N SER A 152 1.09 -1.73 -5.20
CA SER A 152 0.58 -1.77 -6.57
C SER A 152 -0.77 -1.09 -6.65
N GLY A 153 -0.94 -0.21 -7.66
CA GLY A 153 -2.20 0.41 -8.02
C GLY A 153 -3.08 -0.48 -8.90
N TYR A 154 -2.51 -1.53 -9.53
CA TYR A 154 -3.29 -2.48 -10.32
C TYR A 154 -3.91 -3.51 -9.39
N ARG A 155 -5.21 -3.40 -9.21
CA ARG A 155 -5.99 -4.25 -8.31
C ARG A 155 -7.30 -4.66 -8.94
N ALA A 156 -7.72 -5.89 -8.66
CA ALA A 156 -9.09 -6.29 -8.93
C ALA A 156 -9.76 -6.71 -7.61
N PHE A 157 -11.03 -6.42 -7.44
CA PHE A 157 -11.76 -6.76 -6.21
C PHE A 157 -13.26 -6.83 -6.44
N THR A 158 -13.95 -7.60 -5.60
CA THR A 158 -15.40 -7.57 -5.58
C THR A 158 -15.87 -6.28 -4.90
N ARG A 159 -16.90 -5.65 -5.44
CA ARG A 159 -17.50 -4.45 -4.82
C ARG A 159 -17.95 -4.76 -3.39
N GLU A 160 -18.47 -5.95 -3.14
CA GLU A 160 -18.91 -6.39 -1.81
C GLU A 160 -17.75 -6.40 -0.80
N SER A 161 -16.58 -7.00 -1.15
CA SER A 161 -15.44 -7.05 -0.26
C SER A 161 -14.90 -5.65 0.07
N PHE A 162 -14.85 -4.75 -0.94
CA PHE A 162 -14.42 -3.36 -0.74
C PHE A 162 -15.35 -2.61 0.23
N LEU A 163 -16.66 -2.78 0.11
CA LEU A 163 -17.63 -2.11 0.98
C LEU A 163 -17.56 -2.59 2.44
N LYS A 164 -17.03 -3.79 2.68
CA LYS A 164 -16.74 -4.29 4.04
C LYS A 164 -15.53 -3.62 4.68
N MET A 165 -14.62 -3.04 3.89
CA MET A 165 -13.40 -2.40 4.39
C MET A 165 -13.68 -1.07 5.09
N THR A 166 -12.87 -0.76 6.12
CA THR A 166 -12.90 0.54 6.78
C THR A 166 -11.72 1.37 6.29
N LEU A 167 -11.91 2.08 5.20
CA LEU A 167 -10.89 2.87 4.52
C LEU A 167 -11.02 4.35 4.88
N SER A 168 -9.90 4.99 5.19
CA SER A 168 -9.80 6.38 5.63
C SER A 168 -8.71 7.18 4.93
N ALA A 169 -7.77 6.51 4.23
CA ALA A 169 -6.69 7.18 3.53
C ALA A 169 -7.22 8.05 2.38
N ASP A 170 -6.83 9.32 2.34
CA ASP A 170 -7.25 10.23 1.28
C ASP A 170 -6.28 10.23 0.09
N GLY A 171 -5.01 9.88 0.30
CA GLY A 171 -3.94 9.87 -0.73
C GLY A 171 -3.50 8.49 -1.17
N PHE A 172 -2.21 8.41 -1.55
CA PHE A 172 -1.53 7.18 -2.02
C PHE A 172 -1.35 6.07 -0.97
N GLY A 173 -1.93 6.20 0.20
CA GLY A 173 -1.96 5.13 1.21
C GLY A 173 -3.12 4.17 1.05
N ILE A 174 -4.02 4.40 0.09
CA ILE A 174 -5.24 3.61 -0.10
C ILE A 174 -4.92 2.14 -0.42
N GLU A 175 -3.93 1.87 -1.27
CA GLU A 175 -3.53 0.51 -1.64
C GLU A 175 -3.01 -0.25 -0.42
N THR A 176 -2.19 0.41 0.41
CA THR A 176 -1.69 -0.16 1.66
C THR A 176 -2.83 -0.42 2.63
N GLU A 177 -3.77 0.52 2.75
CA GLU A 177 -4.91 0.38 3.65
C GLU A 177 -5.82 -0.76 3.21
N MET A 178 -6.08 -0.93 1.92
CA MET A 178 -6.82 -2.06 1.36
C MET A 178 -6.14 -3.40 1.71
N ALA A 179 -4.81 -3.52 1.52
CA ALA A 179 -4.08 -4.73 1.88
C ALA A 179 -4.16 -5.03 3.39
N VAL A 180 -4.06 -4.00 4.24
CA VAL A 180 -4.23 -4.15 5.70
C VAL A 180 -5.64 -4.59 6.07
N GLU A 181 -6.67 -4.04 5.42
CA GLU A 181 -8.06 -4.43 5.68
C GLU A 181 -8.36 -5.84 5.17
N CYS A 182 -7.76 -6.28 4.05
CA CYS A 182 -7.85 -7.67 3.60
C CYS A 182 -7.29 -8.62 4.68
N ALA A 183 -6.05 -8.39 5.12
CA ALA A 183 -5.41 -9.21 6.14
C ALA A 183 -6.20 -9.25 7.47
N LYS A 184 -6.75 -8.10 7.92
CA LYS A 184 -7.54 -8.01 9.15
C LYS A 184 -8.85 -8.75 9.09
N ARG A 185 -9.52 -8.75 7.95
CA ARG A 185 -10.87 -9.30 7.78
C ARG A 185 -10.87 -10.71 7.23
N GLY A 186 -9.67 -11.24 6.89
CA GLY A 186 -9.55 -12.54 6.25
C GLY A 186 -10.21 -12.55 4.87
N ILE A 187 -10.11 -11.44 4.12
CA ILE A 187 -10.57 -11.36 2.73
C ILE A 187 -9.57 -12.14 1.88
N ASP A 188 -10.07 -13.14 1.16
CA ASP A 188 -9.25 -13.98 0.31
C ASP A 188 -8.55 -13.16 -0.76
N THR A 189 -7.21 -13.13 -0.68
CA THR A 189 -6.37 -12.26 -1.52
C THR A 189 -5.43 -13.09 -2.39
N ALA A 190 -5.49 -12.89 -3.70
CA ALA A 190 -4.56 -13.45 -4.67
C ALA A 190 -3.51 -12.41 -5.11
N VAL A 191 -2.35 -12.89 -5.55
CA VAL A 191 -1.31 -12.05 -6.14
C VAL A 191 -0.99 -12.59 -7.53
N VAL A 192 -1.14 -11.74 -8.54
CA VAL A 192 -0.98 -12.09 -9.95
C VAL A 192 0.25 -11.37 -10.51
N PRO A 193 1.14 -12.05 -11.27
CA PRO A 193 2.23 -11.40 -11.96
C PRO A 193 1.68 -10.45 -13.02
N ILE A 194 2.23 -9.24 -13.09
CA ILE A 194 1.87 -8.25 -14.12
C ILE A 194 3.11 -7.63 -14.74
N THR A 195 2.95 -7.07 -15.94
CA THR A 195 3.95 -6.26 -16.63
C THR A 195 3.86 -4.81 -16.11
N TYR A 196 4.99 -4.22 -15.73
CA TYR A 196 5.04 -2.82 -15.32
C TYR A 196 5.96 -2.00 -16.22
N HIS A 197 5.37 -1.06 -16.95
CA HIS A 197 6.04 -0.24 -17.96
C HIS A 197 6.60 1.05 -17.38
N PRO A 198 7.66 1.62 -18.01
CA PRO A 198 8.06 2.98 -17.70
C PRO A 198 6.98 3.97 -18.12
N ARG A 199 6.78 5.01 -17.33
CA ARG A 199 5.91 6.13 -17.71
C ARG A 199 6.36 6.73 -19.04
N PRO A 200 5.44 7.08 -19.95
CA PRO A 200 5.78 7.82 -21.16
C PRO A 200 6.54 9.12 -20.84
N SER A 201 7.45 9.51 -21.72
CA SER A 201 8.24 10.73 -21.55
C SER A 201 7.35 11.96 -21.70
N GLY A 202 7.27 12.78 -20.65
CA GLY A 202 6.43 13.98 -20.59
C GLY A 202 5.45 13.98 -19.41
N SER A 203 5.06 12.80 -18.92
CA SER A 203 4.18 12.67 -17.76
C SER A 203 5.00 12.76 -16.46
N ASP A 204 4.68 13.73 -15.61
CA ASP A 204 5.31 13.93 -14.30
C ASP A 204 4.65 13.05 -13.22
N THR A 205 5.45 12.57 -12.28
CA THR A 205 4.92 11.83 -11.14
C THR A 205 4.52 12.77 -10.00
N ASN A 206 3.29 12.64 -9.53
CA ASN A 206 2.80 13.35 -8.35
C ASN A 206 3.28 12.72 -7.03
N LEU A 207 3.90 11.53 -7.09
CA LEU A 207 4.39 10.80 -5.92
C LEU A 207 5.76 11.32 -5.46
N ARG A 208 5.85 11.67 -4.18
CA ARG A 208 7.11 12.07 -3.52
C ARG A 208 7.66 10.89 -2.71
N PRO A 209 8.61 10.10 -3.24
CA PRO A 209 8.96 8.78 -2.70
C PRO A 209 9.38 8.79 -1.23
N VAL A 210 10.16 9.79 -0.79
CA VAL A 210 10.63 9.87 0.61
C VAL A 210 9.52 10.28 1.55
N ARG A 211 8.70 11.28 1.16
CA ARG A 211 7.62 11.79 1.99
C ARG A 211 6.49 10.78 2.10
N ASP A 212 6.03 10.29 0.96
CA ASP A 212 4.87 9.41 0.91
C ASP A 212 5.22 8.02 1.44
N GLY A 213 6.41 7.50 1.12
CA GLY A 213 6.94 6.26 1.71
C GLY A 213 7.12 6.36 3.23
N GLY A 214 7.56 7.51 3.74
CA GLY A 214 7.66 7.77 5.19
C GLY A 214 6.28 7.79 5.88
N ILE A 215 5.27 8.40 5.24
CA ILE A 215 3.89 8.42 5.74
C ILE A 215 3.32 6.99 5.77
N ILE A 216 3.47 6.23 4.69
CA ILE A 216 3.00 4.84 4.59
C ILE A 216 3.66 3.98 5.68
N PHE A 217 4.99 4.08 5.83
CA PHE A 217 5.72 3.34 6.86
C PHE A 217 5.24 3.69 8.27
N LEU A 218 5.05 4.99 8.56
CA LEU A 218 4.57 5.44 9.87
C LEU A 218 3.15 4.94 10.15
N GLU A 219 2.29 4.92 9.12
CA GLU A 219 0.92 4.42 9.25
C GLU A 219 0.90 2.91 9.52
N LEU A 220 1.69 2.12 8.77
CA LEU A 220 1.87 0.68 9.04
C LEU A 220 2.40 0.45 10.45
N TYR A 221 3.40 1.23 10.87
CA TYR A 221 3.96 1.10 12.21
C TYR A 221 2.95 1.45 13.31
N ARG A 222 2.14 2.49 13.12
CA ARG A 222 1.05 2.83 14.06
C ARG A 222 -0.01 1.74 14.14
N ARG A 223 -0.37 1.15 13.01
CA ARG A 223 -1.35 0.04 12.97
C ARG A 223 -0.79 -1.25 13.59
N ALA A 224 0.53 -1.44 13.57
CA ALA A 224 1.17 -2.54 14.28
C ALA A 224 0.88 -2.54 15.78
N LYS A 225 0.62 -1.38 16.40
CA LYS A 225 0.27 -1.27 17.82
C LYS A 225 -0.94 -2.15 18.18
N THR A 226 -1.92 -2.27 17.30
CA THR A 226 -3.15 -3.02 17.53
C THR A 226 -3.15 -4.40 16.88
N ASN A 227 -2.37 -4.59 15.82
CA ASN A 227 -2.40 -5.83 15.04
C ASN A 227 -1.24 -6.78 15.41
N ASN A 228 -0.08 -6.23 15.76
CA ASN A 228 1.10 -6.97 16.21
C ASN A 228 1.84 -6.16 17.28
N PRO A 229 1.30 -6.09 18.51
CA PRO A 229 1.89 -5.29 19.56
C PRO A 229 3.30 -5.77 19.96
N LEU A 230 3.59 -7.06 19.80
CA LEU A 230 4.94 -7.58 20.02
C LEU A 230 5.95 -6.91 19.07
N PHE A 231 5.61 -6.75 17.80
CA PHE A 231 6.47 -6.02 16.85
C PHE A 231 6.59 -4.54 17.23
N TYR A 232 5.48 -3.87 17.55
CA TYR A 232 5.47 -2.43 17.85
C TYR A 232 6.28 -2.11 19.13
N PHE A 233 5.95 -2.70 20.26
CA PHE A 233 6.63 -2.46 21.52
C PHE A 233 8.00 -3.14 21.57
N GLY A 234 8.11 -4.31 20.92
CA GLY A 234 9.36 -5.08 20.87
C GLY A 234 10.45 -4.34 20.09
N SER A 235 10.14 -3.74 18.94
CA SER A 235 11.11 -2.98 18.15
C SER A 235 11.66 -1.76 18.91
N LEU A 236 10.79 -1.01 19.60
CA LEU A 236 11.20 0.09 20.48
C LEU A 236 12.01 -0.41 21.67
N GLY A 237 11.60 -1.54 22.25
CA GLY A 237 12.29 -2.18 23.37
C GLY A 237 13.71 -2.61 22.99
N VAL A 238 13.86 -3.29 21.85
CA VAL A 238 15.17 -3.69 21.31
C VAL A 238 16.05 -2.47 21.04
N LEU A 239 15.51 -1.45 20.37
CA LEU A 239 16.25 -0.23 20.08
C LEU A 239 16.75 0.46 21.34
N SER A 240 15.89 0.62 22.36
CA SER A 240 16.26 1.23 23.62
C SER A 240 17.32 0.40 24.37
N THR A 241 17.16 -0.93 24.42
CA THR A 241 18.11 -1.84 25.10
C THR A 241 19.47 -1.81 24.41
N VAL A 242 19.51 -1.92 23.08
CA VAL A 242 20.75 -1.92 22.30
C VAL A 242 21.48 -0.58 22.44
N SER A 243 20.74 0.53 22.37
CA SER A 243 21.29 1.87 22.59
C SER A 243 21.87 2.03 23.99
N GLY A 244 21.14 1.56 25.01
CA GLY A 244 21.59 1.56 26.39
C GLY A 244 22.88 0.72 26.59
N LEU A 245 22.91 -0.50 26.05
CA LEU A 245 24.09 -1.36 26.07
C LEU A 245 25.29 -0.72 25.37
N GLY A 246 25.08 -0.06 24.23
CA GLY A 246 26.12 0.67 23.50
C GLY A 246 26.73 1.80 24.34
N ILE A 247 25.89 2.59 25.03
CA ILE A 247 26.34 3.64 25.96
C ILE A 247 27.11 3.02 27.13
N ALA A 248 26.60 1.91 27.72
CA ALA A 248 27.24 1.21 28.82
C ALA A 248 28.65 0.71 28.41
N ALA A 249 28.77 0.10 27.24
CA ALA A 249 30.05 -0.36 26.69
C ALA A 249 31.04 0.79 26.50
N TYR A 250 30.57 1.93 25.94
CA TYR A 250 31.40 3.13 25.80
C TYR A 250 31.92 3.63 27.14
N VAL A 251 31.04 3.80 28.14
CA VAL A 251 31.37 4.22 29.51
C VAL A 251 32.41 3.29 30.14
N LEU A 252 32.22 1.97 29.98
CA LEU A 252 33.13 0.95 30.51
C LEU A 252 34.52 1.05 29.87
N VAL A 253 34.61 1.20 28.54
CA VAL A 253 35.88 1.35 27.80
C VAL A 253 36.62 2.61 28.24
N GLU A 254 35.97 3.76 28.33
CA GLU A 254 36.57 5.01 28.78
C GLU A 254 37.10 4.92 30.22
N TRP A 255 36.35 4.27 31.09
CA TRP A 255 36.77 4.04 32.47
C TRP A 255 38.01 3.13 32.58
N LEU A 256 38.03 2.01 31.81
CA LEU A 256 39.12 1.05 31.85
C LEU A 256 40.40 1.57 31.15
N THR A 257 40.25 2.38 30.08
CA THR A 257 41.40 2.81 29.26
C THR A 257 41.93 4.16 29.68
N ARG A 258 41.08 5.07 30.14
CA ARG A 258 41.43 6.48 30.42
C ARG A 258 41.18 6.89 31.87
N GLY A 259 40.52 6.05 32.68
CA GLY A 259 40.15 6.37 34.07
C GLY A 259 39.08 7.46 34.19
N ILE A 260 38.36 7.76 33.10
CA ILE A 260 37.34 8.80 33.06
C ILE A 260 35.99 8.17 33.47
N SER A 261 35.33 8.69 34.51
CA SER A 261 34.00 8.28 34.91
C SER A 261 32.92 9.15 34.23
N HIS A 262 31.99 8.52 33.58
CA HIS A 262 30.83 9.17 32.94
C HIS A 262 29.52 8.81 33.70
N GLU A 263 29.40 9.31 34.94
CA GLU A 263 28.30 8.90 35.86
C GLU A 263 26.89 9.13 35.26
N VAL A 264 26.67 10.29 34.63
CA VAL A 264 25.38 10.62 34.00
C VAL A 264 25.09 9.66 32.84
N MET A 265 26.08 9.36 31.99
CA MET A 265 25.89 8.43 30.88
C MET A 265 25.65 7.00 31.38
N ALA A 266 26.28 6.59 32.47
CA ALA A 266 26.02 5.30 33.10
C ALA A 266 24.57 5.18 33.58
N VAL A 267 24.04 6.22 34.23
CA VAL A 267 22.63 6.27 34.64
C VAL A 267 21.69 6.24 33.45
N VAL A 268 21.95 7.04 32.41
CA VAL A 268 21.15 7.08 31.18
C VAL A 268 21.15 5.71 30.49
N SER A 269 22.30 5.04 30.45
CA SER A 269 22.41 3.70 29.85
C SER A 269 21.56 2.67 30.62
N GLY A 270 21.65 2.66 31.95
CA GLY A 270 20.85 1.77 32.79
C GLY A 270 19.35 2.01 32.63
N PHE A 271 18.94 3.29 32.60
CA PHE A 271 17.55 3.65 32.33
C PHE A 271 17.06 3.18 30.94
N GLY A 272 17.89 3.37 29.92
CA GLY A 272 17.59 2.91 28.55
C GLY A 272 17.39 1.39 28.47
N ILE A 273 18.22 0.61 29.16
CA ILE A 273 18.08 -0.85 29.23
C ILE A 273 16.79 -1.25 29.97
N ILE A 274 16.49 -0.65 31.12
CA ILE A 274 15.30 -0.96 31.90
C ILE A 274 14.03 -0.65 31.11
N VAL A 275 13.95 0.54 30.51
CA VAL A 275 12.81 0.92 29.66
C VAL A 275 12.66 -0.02 28.47
N GLY A 276 13.79 -0.40 27.84
CA GLY A 276 13.79 -1.33 26.72
C GLY A 276 13.22 -2.71 27.11
N VAL A 277 13.65 -3.27 28.23
CA VAL A 277 13.11 -4.54 28.76
C VAL A 277 11.64 -4.42 29.11
N GLN A 278 11.21 -3.30 29.73
CA GLN A 278 9.79 -3.07 30.03
C GLN A 278 8.93 -3.04 28.76
N LEU A 279 9.38 -2.35 27.70
CA LEU A 279 8.67 -2.33 26.42
C LEU A 279 8.57 -3.70 25.78
N LEU A 280 9.64 -4.52 25.85
CA LEU A 280 9.59 -5.92 25.40
C LEU A 280 8.54 -6.74 26.17
N MET A 281 8.50 -6.61 27.48
CA MET A 281 7.49 -7.28 28.31
C MET A 281 6.07 -6.82 27.97
N PHE A 282 5.85 -5.53 27.76
CA PHE A 282 4.56 -5.01 27.30
C PHE A 282 4.16 -5.58 25.95
N GLY A 283 5.12 -5.69 25.01
CA GLY A 283 4.88 -6.32 23.71
C GLY A 283 4.38 -7.75 23.83
N VAL A 284 5.07 -8.57 24.64
CA VAL A 284 4.69 -9.98 24.86
C VAL A 284 3.32 -10.09 25.54
N LEU A 285 3.05 -9.27 26.57
CA LEU A 285 1.76 -9.30 27.28
C LEU A 285 0.60 -8.87 26.36
N ALA A 286 0.79 -7.82 25.58
CA ALA A 286 -0.25 -7.34 24.68
C ALA A 286 -0.53 -8.34 23.54
N ASP A 287 0.50 -9.01 23.03
CA ASP A 287 0.38 -10.06 22.03
C ASP A 287 -0.39 -11.28 22.58
N LEU A 288 -0.07 -11.70 23.82
CA LEU A 288 -0.78 -12.78 24.49
C LEU A 288 -2.28 -12.46 24.67
N VAL A 289 -2.62 -11.22 25.07
CA VAL A 289 -4.02 -10.78 25.22
C VAL A 289 -4.76 -10.82 23.90
N LEU A 290 -4.11 -10.38 22.79
CA LEU A 290 -4.70 -10.44 21.46
C LEU A 290 -4.92 -11.88 20.98
N THR A 291 -3.96 -12.76 21.21
CA THR A 291 -4.09 -14.19 20.85
C THR A 291 -5.25 -14.84 21.56
N LEU A 292 -5.37 -14.62 22.87
CA LEU A 292 -6.49 -15.15 23.67
C LEU A 292 -7.86 -14.60 23.24
N HIS A 293 -7.91 -13.38 22.70
CA HIS A 293 -9.15 -12.77 22.23
C HIS A 293 -9.57 -13.22 20.81
N ARG A 294 -8.61 -13.70 20.02
CA ARG A 294 -8.90 -14.28 18.69
C ARG A 294 -9.40 -15.73 18.76
N ASP A 295 -9.09 -16.44 19.84
CA ASP A 295 -9.47 -17.84 20.05
C ASP A 295 -10.84 -17.96 20.73
N THR A 296 -11.51 -16.85 21.09
CA THR A 296 -12.86 -16.78 21.66
C THR A 296 -13.86 -16.22 20.66
#